data_3eb81fbf3a2bb24e39ddc3f7b40b5298
#
_entry.id   3eb81fbf3a2bb24e39ddc3f7b40b5298
#
_cell.length_a   1.000
_cell.length_b   1.000
_cell.length_c   1.000
_cell.angle_alpha   90.00
_cell.angle_beta   90.00
_cell.angle_gamma   90.00
#
_symmetry.space_group_name_H-M   'P 1'
#
loop_
_entity.id
_entity.type
_entity.pdbx_description
1 polymer ?
#
loop_
_entity_poly.entity_id
_entity_poly.type
_entity_poly.pdbx_seq_one_letter_code
_entity_poly.pdbx_strand_id
1 'polypeptide(L)'
;MAKTSWINRNERKRATVKKYASARAELKAKKDYAGLSQLPRDASPTRVVNRCEVTGRRRAFIRRFKVSRLTFRELASSGLIPGVTKSSW
;
A
#
# COMPACT_ATOMS: atom_id res chain seq x y z
N MET A 1 14.56 4.96 6.90
CA MET A 1 13.34 5.60 6.38
C MET A 1 13.28 5.52 4.87
N ALA A 2 12.08 5.37 4.33
CA ALA A 2 11.89 5.44 2.88
C ALA A 2 11.98 6.89 2.40
N LYS A 3 12.53 7.08 1.21
CA LYS A 3 12.61 8.41 0.60
C LYS A 3 11.21 8.90 0.20
N THR A 4 11.00 10.21 0.27
CA THR A 4 9.73 10.84 -0.16
C THR A 4 9.39 10.49 -1.61
N SER A 5 10.41 10.36 -2.48
CA SER A 5 10.21 9.95 -3.88
C SER A 5 9.54 8.57 -4.00
N TRP A 6 9.85 7.64 -3.14
CA TRP A 6 9.22 6.32 -3.12
C TRP A 6 7.75 6.40 -2.73
N ILE A 7 7.43 7.23 -1.74
CA ILE A 7 6.05 7.46 -1.29
C ILE A 7 5.24 8.09 -2.41
N ASN A 8 5.77 9.14 -3.04
CA ASN A 8 5.11 9.83 -4.14
C ASN A 8 4.91 8.92 -5.36
N ARG A 9 5.89 8.08 -5.66
CA ARG A 9 5.78 7.10 -6.74
C ARG A 9 4.64 6.10 -6.48
N ASN A 10 4.50 5.64 -5.24
CA ASN A 10 3.42 4.74 -4.86
C ASN A 10 2.05 5.41 -5.01
N GLU A 11 1.92 6.69 -4.65
CA GLU A 11 0.69 7.45 -4.84
C GLU A 11 0.34 7.63 -6.31
N ARG A 12 1.33 7.87 -7.18
CA ARG A 12 1.12 7.94 -8.62
C ARG A 12 0.62 6.61 -9.18
N LYS A 13 1.19 5.50 -8.73
CA LYS A 13 0.74 4.16 -9.13
C LYS A 13 -0.70 3.92 -8.69
N ARG A 14 -1.06 4.33 -7.49
CA ARG A 14 -2.42 4.20 -6.96
C ARG A 14 -3.41 4.99 -7.82
N ALA A 15 -3.08 6.21 -8.19
CA ALA A 15 -3.91 7.03 -9.08
C ALA A 15 -4.08 6.39 -10.45
N THR A 16 -2.99 5.85 -11.04
CA THR A 16 -3.02 5.16 -12.33
C THR A 16 -3.88 3.90 -12.27
N VAL A 17 -3.77 3.11 -11.22
CA VAL A 17 -4.59 1.92 -11.00
C VAL A 17 -6.07 2.29 -10.96
N LYS A 18 -6.41 3.35 -10.24
CA LYS A 18 -7.80 3.84 -10.15
C LYS A 18 -8.32 4.29 -11.50
N LYS A 19 -7.49 4.98 -12.29
CA LYS A 19 -7.84 5.47 -13.62
C LYS A 19 -8.17 4.32 -14.59
N TYR A 20 -7.41 3.23 -14.55
CA TYR A 20 -7.58 2.10 -15.47
C TYR A 20 -8.38 0.94 -14.90
N ALA A 21 -8.99 1.09 -13.72
CA ALA A 21 -9.71 0.01 -13.05
C ALA A 21 -10.88 -0.52 -13.87
N SER A 22 -11.71 0.37 -14.44
CA SER A 22 -12.85 -0.02 -15.26
C SER A 22 -12.42 -0.69 -16.56
N ALA A 23 -11.41 -0.14 -17.25
CA ALA A 23 -10.88 -0.72 -18.48
C ALA A 23 -10.32 -2.12 -18.23
N ARG A 24 -9.60 -2.30 -17.11
CA ARG A 24 -9.06 -3.60 -16.73
C ARG A 24 -10.16 -4.62 -16.46
N ALA A 25 -11.22 -4.21 -15.76
CA ALA A 25 -12.35 -5.08 -15.46
C ALA A 25 -13.06 -5.54 -16.74
N GLU A 26 -13.28 -4.64 -17.69
CA GLU A 26 -13.88 -4.97 -18.99
C GLU A 26 -13.03 -5.96 -19.78
N LEU A 27 -11.72 -5.74 -19.85
CA LEU A 27 -10.80 -6.63 -20.56
C LEU A 27 -10.73 -8.02 -19.93
N LYS A 28 -10.79 -8.10 -18.60
CA LYS A 28 -10.86 -9.37 -17.89
C LYS A 28 -12.16 -10.11 -18.18
N ALA A 29 -13.28 -9.41 -18.21
CA ALA A 29 -14.58 -10.02 -18.50
C ALA A 29 -14.62 -10.58 -19.92
N LYS A 30 -13.99 -9.91 -20.87
CA LYS A 30 -13.86 -10.37 -22.28
C LYS A 30 -12.75 -11.39 -22.47
N LYS A 31 -11.93 -11.66 -21.44
CA LYS A 31 -10.74 -12.51 -21.51
C LYS A 31 -9.74 -12.06 -22.58
N ASP A 32 -9.66 -10.76 -22.80
CA ASP A 32 -8.73 -10.15 -23.75
C ASP A 32 -7.38 -9.91 -23.08
N TYR A 33 -6.55 -10.94 -23.03
CA TYR A 33 -5.25 -10.86 -22.36
C TYR A 33 -4.25 -10.02 -23.16
N ALA A 34 -4.40 -9.96 -24.48
CA ALA A 34 -3.55 -9.09 -25.30
C ALA A 34 -3.80 -7.61 -24.97
N GLY A 35 -5.08 -7.22 -24.84
CA GLY A 35 -5.45 -5.88 -24.42
C GLY A 35 -4.96 -5.54 -23.01
N LEU A 36 -5.04 -6.51 -22.07
CA LEU A 36 -4.52 -6.33 -20.72
C LEU A 36 -3.02 -6.07 -20.72
N SER A 37 -2.26 -6.76 -21.59
CA SER A 37 -0.81 -6.58 -21.66
C SER A 37 -0.40 -5.22 -22.23
N GLN A 38 -1.29 -4.56 -22.98
CA GLN A 38 -1.06 -3.23 -23.54
C GLN A 38 -1.31 -2.10 -22.55
N LEU A 39 -1.95 -2.36 -21.41
CA LEU A 39 -2.16 -1.36 -20.38
C LEU A 39 -0.82 -0.93 -19.77
N PRO A 40 -0.69 0.33 -19.28
CA PRO A 40 0.52 0.76 -18.60
C PRO A 40 0.88 -0.17 -17.45
N ARG A 41 2.18 -0.38 -17.22
CA ARG A 41 2.65 -1.25 -16.14
C ARG A 41 2.15 -0.77 -14.79
N ASP A 42 2.10 0.54 -14.57
CA ASP A 42 1.65 1.14 -13.32
C ASP A 42 0.14 1.02 -13.10
N ALA A 43 -0.61 0.58 -14.11
CA ALA A 43 -2.04 0.28 -13.96
C ALA A 43 -2.30 -1.05 -13.24
N SER A 44 -1.27 -1.86 -12.99
CA SER A 44 -1.42 -3.11 -12.28
C SER A 44 -1.60 -2.87 -10.77
N PRO A 45 -2.69 -3.35 -10.16
CA PRO A 45 -2.91 -3.15 -8.72
C PRO A 45 -1.89 -3.87 -7.83
N THR A 46 -1.22 -4.90 -8.35
CA THR A 46 -0.19 -5.62 -7.60
C THR A 46 1.06 -4.78 -7.35
N ARG A 47 1.27 -3.72 -8.14
CA ARG A 47 2.42 -2.80 -7.96
C ARG A 47 2.19 -1.76 -6.89
N VAL A 48 0.95 -1.55 -6.46
CA VAL A 48 0.62 -0.67 -5.35
C VAL A 48 0.87 -1.41 -4.05
N VAL A 49 1.65 -0.83 -3.16
CA VAL A 49 1.98 -1.46 -1.89
C VAL A 49 1.56 -0.57 -0.73
N ASN A 50 1.22 -1.19 0.39
CA ASN A 50 0.94 -0.47 1.61
C ASN A 50 2.25 0.03 2.21
N ARG A 51 2.28 1.29 2.66
CA ARG A 51 3.45 1.90 3.28
C ARG A 51 3.07 2.50 4.61
N CYS A 52 3.99 2.44 5.57
CA CYS A 52 3.82 3.08 6.87
C CYS A 52 3.48 4.57 6.68
N GLU A 53 2.43 5.04 7.33
CA GLU A 53 2.01 6.44 7.22
C GLU A 53 3.01 7.41 7.84
N VAL A 54 3.85 6.94 8.76
CA VAL A 54 4.85 7.76 9.44
C VAL A 54 6.18 7.75 8.72
N THR A 55 6.71 6.55 8.39
CA THR A 55 8.06 6.40 7.84
C THR A 55 8.10 6.09 6.34
N GLY A 56 6.99 5.61 5.76
CA GLY A 56 6.93 5.20 4.37
C GLY A 56 7.49 3.81 4.10
N ARG A 57 7.85 3.05 5.14
CA ARG A 57 8.41 1.70 5.00
C ARG A 57 7.34 0.74 4.47
N ARG A 58 7.68 -0.04 3.43
CA ARG A 58 6.75 -1.02 2.86
C ARG A 58 6.76 -2.37 3.58
N ARG A 59 7.91 -2.75 4.15
CA ARG A 59 8.05 -4.02 4.86
C ARG A 59 7.47 -3.93 6.27
N ALA A 60 6.98 -5.05 6.77
CA ALA A 60 6.44 -5.17 8.13
C ALA A 60 5.27 -4.20 8.40
N PHE A 61 4.45 -3.94 7.39
CA PHE A 61 3.27 -3.08 7.51
C PHE A 61 2.16 -3.82 8.26
N ILE A 62 1.60 -3.17 9.27
CA ILE A 62 0.47 -3.69 10.04
C ILE A 62 -0.80 -2.99 9.52
N ARG A 63 -1.65 -3.73 8.80
CA ARG A 63 -2.85 -3.16 8.15
C ARG A 63 -3.81 -2.52 9.13
N ARG A 64 -3.96 -3.08 10.31
CA ARG A 64 -4.89 -2.58 11.32
C ARG A 64 -4.54 -1.16 11.75
N PHE A 65 -3.27 -0.84 11.89
CA PHE A 65 -2.78 0.45 12.35
C PHE A 65 -2.16 1.30 11.24
N LYS A 66 -1.99 0.74 10.04
CA LYS A 66 -1.42 1.40 8.86
C LYS A 66 -0.01 1.95 9.10
N VAL A 67 0.75 1.30 9.94
CA VAL A 67 2.14 1.65 10.25
C VAL A 67 3.01 0.40 10.26
N SER A 68 4.33 0.58 10.17
CA SER A 68 5.26 -0.54 10.28
C SER A 68 5.33 -1.04 11.73
N ARG A 69 5.79 -2.28 11.91
CA ARG A 69 5.93 -2.87 13.23
C ARG A 69 6.83 -2.05 14.16
N LEU A 70 7.87 -1.41 13.61
CA LEU A 70 8.80 -0.58 14.38
C LEU A 70 8.10 0.69 14.89
N THR A 71 7.38 1.37 14.00
CA THR A 71 6.59 2.56 14.36
C THR A 71 5.48 2.19 15.33
N PHE A 72 4.81 1.06 15.11
CA PHE A 72 3.77 0.57 16.01
C PHE A 72 4.32 0.38 17.42
N ARG A 73 5.47 -0.26 17.55
CA ARG A 73 6.10 -0.51 18.84
C ARG A 73 6.43 0.80 19.57
N GLU A 74 6.99 1.76 18.84
CA GLU A 74 7.32 3.08 19.40
C GLU A 74 6.06 3.82 19.89
N LEU A 75 5.03 3.87 19.07
CA LEU A 75 3.78 4.55 19.42
C LEU A 75 3.06 3.86 20.57
N ALA A 76 3.04 2.53 20.59
CA ALA A 76 2.41 1.76 21.65
C ALA A 76 3.14 1.94 22.99
N SER A 77 4.48 1.95 22.97
CA SER A 77 5.30 2.16 24.15
C SER A 77 5.14 3.57 24.72
N SER A 78 4.87 4.55 23.85
CA SER A 78 4.61 5.94 24.25
C SER A 78 3.16 6.18 24.69
N GLY A 79 2.30 5.16 24.60
CA GLY A 79 0.89 5.27 24.99
C GLY A 79 0.02 6.04 24.00
N LEU A 80 0.49 6.24 22.76
CA LEU A 80 -0.21 7.01 21.73
C LEU A 80 -1.28 6.22 20.98
N ILE A 81 -1.32 4.89 21.14
CA ILE A 81 -2.33 4.04 20.51
C ILE A 81 -3.34 3.61 21.57
N PRO A 82 -4.60 4.09 21.49
CA PRO A 82 -5.61 3.74 22.48
C PRO A 82 -5.94 2.25 22.47
N GLY A 83 -6.13 1.66 23.65
CA GLY A 83 -6.51 0.26 23.81
C GLY A 83 -5.39 -0.75 23.63
N VAL A 84 -4.19 -0.31 23.31
CA VAL A 84 -3.02 -1.21 23.17
C VAL A 84 -2.23 -1.19 24.48
N THR A 85 -2.06 -2.37 25.06
CA THR A 85 -1.30 -2.56 26.30
C THR A 85 -0.24 -3.63 26.08
N LYS A 86 0.84 -3.53 26.85
CA LYS A 86 1.90 -4.53 26.82
C LYS A 86 1.37 -5.83 27.44
N SER A 87 1.61 -6.94 26.73
CA SER A 87 1.24 -8.27 27.19
C SER A 87 2.49 -9.03 27.61
N SER A 88 2.41 -9.74 28.73
CA SER A 88 3.49 -10.65 29.16
C SER A 88 2.87 -11.89 29.81
N TRP A 89 3.46 -13.05 29.53
CA TRP A 89 3.05 -14.34 30.07
C TRP A 89 4.19 -15.08 30.72
#